data_53698732cd7d154c75a8c68cb4d2ca32
#
_entry.id   53698732cd7d154c75a8c68cb4d2ca32
#
_cell.length_a   1.000
_cell.length_b   1.000
_cell.length_c   1.000
_cell.angle_alpha   90.00
_cell.angle_beta   90.00
_cell.angle_gamma   90.00
#
_symmetry.space_group_name_H-M   'P 1'
#
loop_
_entity.id
_entity.type
_entity.pdbx_description
1 polymer ?
#
loop_
_entity_poly.entity_id
_entity_poly.type
_entity_poly.pdbx_seq_one_letter_code
_entity_poly.pdbx_strand_id
1 'polypeptide(L)'
;TTRGEMAEVTAAPFNARTSVHEYGGGSYLVDDKTVFFSNFSDQRLYRVDVGAEPRPITPAVNVRYADGVVDRRRGRIYCVREDHTHTGHEAVNTLVSLSLDGEGSGRVLVSGNDFYSSPRFDPEGSRLAWLTWNHPNMPWDGTELWVGKLESNDSLGRTERVAGGPRESII
;
A
#
# COMPACT_ATOMS: atom_id res chain seq x y z
N THR A 1 -18.49 -17.56 14.33
CA THR A 1 -19.67 -16.94 13.69
C THR A 1 -20.47 -18.01 12.96
N THR A 2 -21.74 -18.10 13.23
CA THR A 2 -22.68 -18.95 12.50
C THR A 2 -22.83 -18.40 11.08
N ARG A 3 -23.06 -19.27 10.09
CA ARG A 3 -23.21 -18.86 8.68
C ARG A 3 -24.31 -17.83 8.54
N GLY A 4 -23.96 -16.57 8.23
CA GLY A 4 -24.90 -15.46 8.07
C GLY A 4 -24.81 -14.34 9.12
N GLU A 5 -24.02 -14.49 10.19
CA GLU A 5 -23.75 -13.38 11.10
C GLU A 5 -22.68 -12.44 10.54
N MET A 6 -23.02 -11.15 10.42
CA MET A 6 -22.07 -10.09 10.11
C MET A 6 -21.59 -9.46 11.41
N ALA A 7 -20.26 -9.25 11.51
CA ALA A 7 -19.65 -8.53 12.60
C ALA A 7 -18.84 -7.36 12.04
N GLU A 8 -18.94 -6.20 12.68
CA GLU A 8 -18.11 -5.05 12.38
C GLU A 8 -16.68 -5.31 12.88
N VAL A 9 -15.68 -5.12 11.99
CA VAL A 9 -14.27 -5.38 12.29
C VAL A 9 -13.55 -4.09 12.68
N THR A 10 -14.03 -2.95 12.20
CA THR A 10 -13.45 -1.61 12.44
C THR A 10 -14.46 -0.70 13.15
N ALA A 11 -15.00 -1.17 14.30
CA ALA A 11 -15.94 -0.40 15.11
C ALA A 11 -15.33 0.95 15.56
N ALA A 12 -16.19 1.93 15.85
CA ALA A 12 -15.75 3.22 16.38
C ALA A 12 -14.77 3.03 17.57
N PRO A 13 -13.68 3.82 17.68
CA PRO A 13 -13.43 5.07 16.95
C PRO A 13 -12.70 4.91 15.59
N PHE A 14 -12.51 3.71 15.09
CA PHE A 14 -11.77 3.46 13.87
C PHE A 14 -12.60 3.74 12.60
N ASN A 15 -11.92 4.17 11.55
CA ASN A 15 -12.52 4.42 10.24
C ASN A 15 -11.51 4.00 9.16
N ALA A 16 -11.79 2.91 8.45
CA ALA A 16 -10.94 2.36 7.40
C ALA A 16 -11.00 3.24 6.14
N ARG A 17 -10.19 4.30 6.13
CA ARG A 17 -10.04 5.27 5.05
C ARG A 17 -8.63 5.84 5.02
N THR A 18 -8.12 6.13 3.83
CA THR A 18 -6.83 6.81 3.63
C THR A 18 -7.01 8.11 2.86
N SER A 19 -6.06 9.04 3.03
CA SER A 19 -5.97 10.30 2.28
C SER A 19 -4.74 10.32 1.35
N VAL A 20 -4.20 9.16 0.99
CA VAL A 20 -3.12 9.07 -0.01
C VAL A 20 -3.58 9.72 -1.30
N HIS A 21 -2.70 10.50 -1.96
CA HIS A 21 -2.99 11.29 -3.16
C HIS A 21 -4.18 12.27 -3.01
N GLU A 22 -4.54 12.66 -1.77
CA GLU A 22 -5.69 13.49 -1.39
C GLU A 22 -7.08 12.85 -1.67
N TYR A 23 -7.21 11.98 -2.65
CA TYR A 23 -8.48 11.30 -2.98
C TYR A 23 -8.60 9.86 -2.45
N GLY A 24 -7.54 9.34 -1.82
CA GLY A 24 -7.52 8.00 -1.24
C GLY A 24 -7.01 6.94 -2.21
N GLY A 25 -7.16 5.70 -1.79
CA GLY A 25 -6.78 4.47 -2.50
C GLY A 25 -7.39 3.28 -1.79
N GLY A 26 -6.91 2.07 -2.02
CA GLY A 26 -7.29 0.87 -1.28
C GLY A 26 -6.93 1.02 0.19
N SER A 27 -7.92 1.32 1.04
CA SER A 27 -7.72 1.64 2.45
C SER A 27 -7.63 0.42 3.37
N TYR A 28 -7.97 -0.77 2.88
CA TYR A 28 -7.89 -2.01 3.65
C TYR A 28 -7.55 -3.20 2.75
N LEU A 29 -7.07 -4.25 3.38
CA LEU A 29 -6.87 -5.56 2.78
C LEU A 29 -7.21 -6.67 3.78
N VAL A 30 -7.64 -7.80 3.28
CA VAL A 30 -8.02 -8.96 4.09
C VAL A 30 -7.06 -10.10 3.77
N ASP A 31 -6.53 -10.72 4.81
CA ASP A 31 -5.66 -11.86 4.71
C ASP A 31 -6.12 -12.94 5.69
N ASP A 32 -6.95 -13.88 5.22
CA ASP A 32 -7.65 -14.91 6.01
C ASP A 32 -8.51 -14.30 7.14
N LYS A 33 -8.07 -14.37 8.38
CA LYS A 33 -8.74 -13.85 9.57
C LYS A 33 -8.15 -12.52 10.07
N THR A 34 -7.25 -11.93 9.31
CA THR A 34 -6.60 -10.65 9.63
C THR A 34 -7.04 -9.59 8.64
N VAL A 35 -7.38 -8.42 9.14
CA VAL A 35 -7.62 -7.22 8.34
C VAL A 35 -6.53 -6.21 8.65
N PHE A 36 -5.96 -5.62 7.61
CA PHE A 36 -5.09 -4.45 7.71
C PHE A 36 -5.83 -3.26 7.12
N PHE A 37 -5.79 -2.11 7.77
CA PHE A 37 -6.48 -0.92 7.29
C PHE A 37 -5.75 0.36 7.68
N SER A 38 -5.84 1.36 6.82
CA SER A 38 -5.41 2.72 7.14
C SER A 38 -6.53 3.42 7.92
N ASN A 39 -6.24 3.90 9.11
CA ASN A 39 -7.22 4.58 9.95
C ASN A 39 -7.24 6.07 9.61
N PHE A 40 -8.43 6.62 9.35
CA PHE A 40 -8.59 7.98 8.82
C PHE A 40 -8.07 9.07 9.76
N SER A 41 -8.23 8.93 11.08
CA SER A 41 -7.91 9.99 12.04
C SER A 41 -6.41 10.26 12.20
N ASP A 42 -5.57 9.23 11.98
CA ASP A 42 -4.11 9.32 12.18
C ASP A 42 -3.28 8.80 10.99
N GLN A 43 -3.96 8.32 9.94
CA GLN A 43 -3.39 7.78 8.69
C GLN A 43 -2.40 6.61 8.90
N ARG A 44 -2.35 6.04 10.09
CA ARG A 44 -1.52 4.87 10.41
C ARG A 44 -2.15 3.61 9.84
N LEU A 45 -1.32 2.64 9.52
CA LEU A 45 -1.77 1.29 9.19
C LEU A 45 -1.99 0.49 10.47
N TYR A 46 -3.14 -0.14 10.57
CA TYR A 46 -3.57 -0.98 11.68
C TYR A 46 -3.72 -2.43 11.24
N ARG A 47 -3.51 -3.34 12.18
CA ARG A 47 -3.85 -4.75 12.05
C ARG A 47 -4.93 -5.10 13.07
N VAL A 48 -5.92 -5.87 12.65
CA VAL A 48 -6.93 -6.47 13.50
C VAL A 48 -7.12 -7.93 13.11
N ASP A 49 -6.93 -8.83 14.06
CA ASP A 49 -7.28 -10.24 13.91
C ASP A 49 -8.74 -10.42 14.37
N VAL A 50 -9.50 -11.30 13.72
CA VAL A 50 -10.92 -11.50 14.07
C VAL A 50 -11.07 -11.84 15.56
N GLY A 51 -11.86 -11.01 16.26
CA GLY A 51 -12.08 -11.14 17.72
C GLY A 51 -11.04 -10.44 18.59
N ALA A 52 -10.11 -9.71 18.02
CA ALA A 52 -9.12 -8.89 18.73
C ALA A 52 -9.35 -7.39 18.49
N GLU A 53 -8.73 -6.56 19.31
CA GLU A 53 -8.72 -5.11 19.14
C GLU A 53 -7.72 -4.69 18.05
N PRO A 54 -8.04 -3.65 17.25
CA PRO A 54 -7.10 -3.10 16.28
C PRO A 54 -5.84 -2.54 16.95
N ARG A 55 -4.67 -2.89 16.42
CA ARG A 55 -3.38 -2.34 16.88
C ARG A 55 -2.63 -1.68 15.72
N PRO A 56 -1.99 -0.53 15.94
CA PRO A 56 -1.19 0.12 14.91
C PRO A 56 0.08 -0.70 14.62
N ILE A 57 0.46 -0.79 13.34
CA ILE A 57 1.68 -1.44 12.88
C ILE A 57 2.66 -0.48 12.21
N THR A 58 2.34 0.82 12.21
CA THR A 58 3.24 1.88 11.74
C THR A 58 3.38 2.96 12.82
N PRO A 59 4.48 3.73 12.85
CA PRO A 59 4.68 4.79 13.84
C PRO A 59 3.71 5.97 13.65
N ALA A 60 3.55 6.78 14.71
CA ALA A 60 2.76 8.00 14.67
C ALA A 60 3.60 9.14 14.06
N VAL A 61 3.74 9.15 12.75
CA VAL A 61 4.45 10.18 11.97
C VAL A 61 3.57 10.62 10.81
N ASN A 62 3.85 11.76 10.20
CA ASN A 62 3.05 12.30 9.09
C ASN A 62 3.30 11.52 7.77
N VAL A 63 2.82 10.29 7.73
CA VAL A 63 2.95 9.36 6.62
C VAL A 63 1.62 8.63 6.42
N ARG A 64 1.20 8.48 5.17
CA ARG A 64 -0.06 7.83 4.78
C ARG A 64 0.23 6.55 4.00
N TYR A 65 -0.69 5.58 4.07
CA TYR A 65 -0.55 4.28 3.39
C TYR A 65 -1.83 3.91 2.64
N ALA A 66 -1.65 3.26 1.47
CA ALA A 66 -2.75 2.77 0.63
C ALA A 66 -2.33 1.55 -0.20
N ASP A 67 -3.31 0.88 -0.82
CA ASP A 67 -3.11 -0.16 -1.83
C ASP A 67 -2.22 -1.31 -1.36
N GLY A 68 -2.47 -1.84 -0.17
CA GLY A 68 -1.69 -2.92 0.40
C GLY A 68 -1.92 -4.28 -0.28
N VAL A 69 -0.86 -5.10 -0.36
CA VAL A 69 -0.91 -6.53 -0.69
C VAL A 69 -0.01 -7.32 0.26
N VAL A 70 -0.49 -8.46 0.75
CA VAL A 70 0.25 -9.32 1.70
C VAL A 70 1.10 -10.34 0.97
N ASP A 71 2.34 -10.50 1.41
CA ASP A 71 3.18 -11.66 1.14
C ASP A 71 3.41 -12.44 2.44
N ARG A 72 2.64 -13.50 2.64
CA ARG A 72 2.76 -14.37 3.82
C ARG A 72 4.10 -15.09 3.89
N ARG A 73 4.69 -15.43 2.74
CA ARG A 73 5.96 -16.17 2.70
C ARG A 73 7.11 -15.35 3.28
N ARG A 74 7.07 -14.02 3.03
CA ARG A 74 8.07 -13.08 3.54
C ARG A 74 7.65 -12.38 4.83
N GLY A 75 6.38 -12.55 5.27
CA GLY A 75 5.83 -11.85 6.43
C GLY A 75 5.74 -10.34 6.21
N ARG A 76 5.33 -9.91 5.00
CA ARG A 76 5.37 -8.51 4.57
C ARG A 76 4.04 -8.03 3.99
N ILE A 77 3.83 -6.70 4.11
CA ILE A 77 2.87 -5.94 3.32
C ILE A 77 3.65 -5.06 2.36
N TYR A 78 3.26 -5.06 1.09
CA TYR A 78 3.75 -4.13 0.08
C TYR A 78 2.65 -3.14 -0.22
N CYS A 79 2.94 -1.84 -0.11
CA CYS A 79 1.92 -0.80 -0.25
C CYS A 79 2.51 0.52 -0.75
N VAL A 80 1.62 1.42 -1.14
CA VAL A 80 1.97 2.82 -1.37
C VAL A 80 2.19 3.50 -0.03
N ARG A 81 3.26 4.29 0.07
CA ARG A 81 3.56 5.19 1.18
C ARG A 81 3.71 6.61 0.66
N GLU A 82 2.95 7.54 1.22
CA GLU A 82 3.03 8.97 0.97
C GLU A 82 3.60 9.67 2.21
N ASP A 83 4.79 10.25 2.06
CA ASP A 83 5.59 10.80 3.15
C ASP A 83 5.49 12.34 3.17
N HIS A 84 4.85 12.88 4.21
CA HIS A 84 4.65 14.31 4.47
C HIS A 84 5.58 14.84 5.57
N THR A 85 6.61 14.11 5.96
CA THR A 85 7.50 14.53 7.06
C THR A 85 8.38 15.73 6.70
N HIS A 86 8.57 16.00 5.42
CA HIS A 86 9.34 17.15 4.93
C HIS A 86 8.42 18.36 4.71
N THR A 87 8.33 19.25 5.71
CA THR A 87 7.51 20.46 5.64
C THR A 87 7.98 21.41 4.53
N GLY A 88 7.03 22.02 3.79
CA GLY A 88 7.32 22.95 2.71
C GLY A 88 7.68 22.32 1.36
N HIS A 89 7.59 21.02 1.24
CA HIS A 89 7.77 20.24 0.01
C HIS A 89 6.51 19.42 -0.29
N GLU A 90 6.33 19.04 -1.54
CA GLU A 90 5.33 18.05 -1.91
C GLU A 90 5.63 16.70 -1.24
N ALA A 91 4.58 15.93 -0.99
CA ALA A 91 4.74 14.61 -0.40
C ALA A 91 5.51 13.66 -1.33
N VAL A 92 6.37 12.84 -0.75
CA VAL A 92 7.14 11.85 -1.51
C VAL A 92 6.41 10.52 -1.50
N ASN A 93 5.96 10.11 -2.68
CA ASN A 93 5.34 8.80 -2.88
C ASN A 93 6.38 7.71 -3.19
N THR A 94 6.18 6.54 -2.61
CA THR A 94 7.04 5.37 -2.79
C THR A 94 6.23 4.08 -2.66
N LEU A 95 6.73 3.00 -3.25
CA LEU A 95 6.33 1.66 -2.83
C LEU A 95 7.25 1.18 -1.73
N VAL A 96 6.66 0.64 -0.67
CA VAL A 96 7.40 0.15 0.51
C VAL A 96 7.03 -1.28 0.87
N SER A 97 7.91 -1.93 1.60
CA SER A 97 7.70 -3.21 2.27
C SER A 97 7.67 -2.97 3.78
N LEU A 98 6.59 -3.41 4.44
CA LEU A 98 6.34 -3.33 5.89
C LEU A 98 6.31 -4.71 6.50
N SER A 99 6.71 -4.86 7.77
CA SER A 99 6.48 -6.09 8.53
C SER A 99 5.00 -6.26 8.88
N LEU A 100 4.48 -7.49 8.82
CA LEU A 100 3.11 -7.81 9.28
C LEU A 100 2.90 -7.57 10.77
N ASP A 101 3.97 -7.63 11.57
CA ASP A 101 3.92 -7.49 13.02
C ASP A 101 4.19 -6.06 13.51
N GLY A 102 4.55 -5.17 12.61
CA GLY A 102 4.85 -3.78 12.90
C GLY A 102 6.34 -3.49 12.93
N GLU A 103 6.66 -2.25 13.14
CA GLU A 103 7.92 -1.55 13.29
C GLU A 103 8.35 -0.76 12.05
N GLY A 104 8.37 0.54 12.22
CA GLY A 104 8.88 1.50 11.23
C GLY A 104 7.90 1.86 10.11
N SER A 105 8.33 2.81 9.29
CA SER A 105 7.53 3.38 8.19
C SER A 105 7.68 2.61 6.86
N GLY A 106 8.34 1.46 6.89
CA GLY A 106 8.58 0.61 5.72
C GLY A 106 9.90 0.89 5.01
N ARG A 107 10.45 -0.17 4.42
CA ARG A 107 11.63 -0.09 3.55
C ARG A 107 11.20 0.29 2.14
N VAL A 108 11.79 1.33 1.58
CA VAL A 108 11.53 1.76 0.20
C VAL A 108 12.02 0.70 -0.79
N LEU A 109 11.15 0.34 -1.72
CA LEU A 109 11.43 -0.59 -2.83
C LEU A 109 11.52 0.15 -4.17
N VAL A 110 10.62 1.11 -4.39
CA VAL A 110 10.54 1.92 -5.61
C VAL A 110 10.32 3.37 -5.24
N SER A 111 11.02 4.27 -5.92
CA SER A 111 10.89 5.72 -5.79
C SER A 111 11.23 6.39 -7.13
N GLY A 112 10.99 7.71 -7.25
CA GLY A 112 11.39 8.51 -8.41
C GLY A 112 10.25 8.91 -9.33
N ASN A 113 9.03 8.41 -9.10
CA ASN A 113 7.81 8.90 -9.73
C ASN A 113 6.96 9.65 -8.72
N ASP A 114 6.05 10.52 -9.21
CA ASP A 114 5.19 11.32 -8.35
C ASP A 114 4.10 10.49 -7.69
N PHE A 115 3.59 9.44 -8.38
CA PHE A 115 2.48 8.61 -7.88
C PHE A 115 2.68 7.13 -8.17
N TYR A 116 2.14 6.30 -7.27
CA TYR A 116 2.14 4.85 -7.35
C TYR A 116 0.78 4.30 -6.95
N SER A 117 0.36 3.19 -7.55
CA SER A 117 -0.84 2.47 -7.13
C SER A 117 -0.78 0.97 -7.44
N SER A 118 -1.73 0.26 -6.87
CA SER A 118 -2.10 -1.11 -7.24
C SER A 118 -0.95 -2.13 -7.30
N PRO A 119 -0.07 -2.22 -6.29
CA PRO A 119 0.92 -3.29 -6.26
C PRO A 119 0.23 -4.66 -6.25
N ARG A 120 0.70 -5.59 -7.07
CA ARG A 120 0.15 -6.96 -7.18
C ARG A 120 1.28 -7.96 -7.40
N PHE A 121 1.15 -9.14 -6.82
CA PHE A 121 2.04 -10.26 -7.06
C PHE A 121 1.57 -11.13 -8.23
N ASP A 122 2.53 -11.78 -8.87
CA ASP A 122 2.25 -12.96 -9.66
C ASP A 122 1.80 -14.13 -8.75
N PRO A 123 1.19 -15.20 -9.29
CA PRO A 123 0.72 -16.33 -8.49
C PRO A 123 1.83 -17.01 -7.67
N GLU A 124 3.06 -16.98 -8.15
CA GLU A 124 4.24 -17.56 -7.50
C GLU A 124 4.81 -16.65 -6.40
N GLY A 125 4.41 -15.37 -6.32
CA GLY A 125 4.95 -14.37 -5.41
C GLY A 125 6.42 -14.02 -5.68
N SER A 126 6.84 -14.20 -6.95
CA SER A 126 8.22 -13.96 -7.40
C SER A 126 8.40 -12.59 -8.05
N ARG A 127 7.31 -11.99 -8.52
CA ARG A 127 7.30 -10.68 -9.18
C ARG A 127 6.25 -9.79 -8.55
N LEU A 128 6.57 -8.51 -8.48
CA LEU A 128 5.66 -7.43 -8.10
C LEU A 128 5.40 -6.56 -9.32
N ALA A 129 4.13 -6.35 -9.65
CA ALA A 129 3.67 -5.37 -10.62
C ALA A 129 3.09 -4.17 -9.90
N TRP A 130 3.18 -2.97 -10.50
CA TRP A 130 2.57 -1.75 -9.98
C TRP A 130 2.29 -0.76 -11.11
N LEU A 131 1.39 0.19 -10.84
CA LEU A 131 1.15 1.36 -11.68
C LEU A 131 1.89 2.57 -11.16
N THR A 132 2.33 3.45 -12.07
CA THR A 132 2.92 4.75 -11.73
C THR A 132 2.60 5.79 -12.78
N TRP A 133 2.56 7.06 -12.38
CA TRP A 133 2.41 8.22 -13.26
C TRP A 133 3.08 9.45 -12.64
N ASN A 134 3.22 10.51 -13.43
CA ASN A 134 3.85 11.75 -13.02
C ASN A 134 3.02 12.96 -13.46
N HIS A 135 3.17 14.07 -12.76
CA HIS A 135 2.58 15.34 -13.16
C HIS A 135 2.96 15.70 -14.61
N PRO A 136 2.10 16.36 -15.37
CA PRO A 136 0.77 16.85 -14.97
C PRO A 136 -0.35 15.81 -15.15
N ASN A 137 -0.02 14.54 -15.45
CA ASN A 137 -1.00 13.53 -15.75
C ASN A 137 -1.77 13.08 -14.48
N MET A 138 -3.06 12.87 -14.68
CA MET A 138 -3.87 12.03 -13.80
C MET A 138 -3.79 10.56 -14.28
N PRO A 139 -4.15 9.59 -13.45
CA PRO A 139 -4.02 8.18 -13.84
C PRO A 139 -4.81 7.79 -15.09
N TRP A 140 -5.87 8.50 -15.43
CA TRP A 140 -6.65 8.31 -16.66
C TRP A 140 -6.04 8.98 -17.90
N ASP A 141 -5.06 9.88 -17.76
CA ASP A 141 -4.37 10.52 -18.88
C ASP A 141 -3.19 9.68 -19.37
N GLY A 142 -2.43 9.13 -18.44
CA GLY A 142 -1.29 8.30 -18.75
C GLY A 142 -0.71 7.61 -17.52
N THR A 143 -0.62 6.29 -17.59
CA THR A 143 -0.01 5.45 -16.55
C THR A 143 0.96 4.47 -17.18
N GLU A 144 1.93 4.04 -16.39
CA GLU A 144 2.87 3.00 -16.76
C GLU A 144 2.70 1.80 -15.85
N LEU A 145 2.63 0.60 -16.43
CA LEU A 145 2.71 -0.67 -15.72
C LEU A 145 4.15 -1.14 -15.68
N TRP A 146 4.65 -1.33 -14.49
CA TRP A 146 5.98 -1.85 -14.23
C TRP A 146 5.91 -3.21 -13.55
N VAL A 147 6.92 -4.02 -13.80
CA VAL A 147 7.12 -5.32 -13.12
C VAL A 147 8.56 -5.40 -12.65
N GLY A 148 8.75 -5.89 -11.42
CA GLY A 148 10.06 -6.15 -10.83
C GLY A 148 10.14 -7.53 -10.21
N LYS A 149 11.29 -8.19 -10.34
CA LYS A 149 11.54 -9.47 -9.66
C LYS A 149 11.86 -9.21 -8.18
N LEU A 150 11.18 -9.91 -7.28
CA LEU A 150 11.51 -9.90 -5.86
C LEU A 150 12.63 -10.88 -5.55
N GLU A 151 13.70 -10.36 -4.96
CA GLU A 151 14.82 -11.16 -4.49
C GLU A 151 14.56 -11.74 -3.10
N SER A 152 15.37 -12.72 -2.69
CA SER A 152 15.22 -13.40 -1.40
C SER A 152 15.42 -12.48 -0.18
N ASN A 153 16.14 -11.39 -0.35
CA ASN A 153 16.37 -10.36 0.68
C ASN A 153 15.29 -9.28 0.72
N ASP A 154 14.14 -9.51 0.05
CA ASP A 154 13.03 -8.56 -0.04
C ASP A 154 13.39 -7.25 -0.79
N SER A 155 14.39 -7.26 -1.66
CA SER A 155 14.66 -6.16 -2.60
C SER A 155 14.02 -6.44 -3.95
N LEU A 156 13.73 -5.37 -4.69
CA LEU A 156 13.44 -5.48 -6.12
C LEU A 156 14.77 -5.55 -6.89
N GLY A 157 14.90 -6.59 -7.72
CA GLY A 157 15.94 -6.71 -8.71
C GLY A 157 15.65 -5.87 -9.95
N ARG A 158 15.92 -6.41 -11.14
CA ARG A 158 15.63 -5.72 -12.40
C ARG A 158 14.14 -5.42 -12.52
N THR A 159 13.83 -4.17 -12.83
CA THR A 159 12.48 -3.70 -13.15
C THR A 159 12.36 -3.38 -14.62
N GLU A 160 11.18 -3.57 -15.19
CA GLU A 160 10.88 -3.24 -16.58
C GLU A 160 9.47 -2.66 -16.71
N ARG A 161 9.30 -1.69 -17.60
CA ARG A 161 7.99 -1.21 -18.00
C ARG A 161 7.42 -2.18 -19.05
N VAL A 162 6.22 -2.68 -18.80
CA VAL A 162 5.59 -3.68 -19.68
C VAL A 162 4.44 -3.10 -20.50
N ALA A 163 3.82 -2.00 -20.07
CA ALA A 163 2.76 -1.32 -20.82
C ALA A 163 2.60 0.13 -20.35
N GLY A 164 1.81 0.89 -21.10
CA GLY A 164 1.45 2.26 -20.77
C GLY A 164 2.51 3.29 -21.11
N GLY A 165 2.20 4.55 -20.82
CA GLY A 165 3.07 5.68 -21.09
C GLY A 165 2.38 7.02 -20.82
N PRO A 166 3.05 8.16 -21.12
CA PRO A 166 2.53 9.49 -20.75
C PRO A 166 1.27 9.92 -21.52
N ARG A 167 0.85 9.15 -22.52
CA ARG A 167 -0.37 9.39 -23.32
C ARG A 167 -1.21 8.12 -23.49
N GLU A 168 -1.00 7.14 -22.64
CA GLU A 168 -1.69 5.86 -22.66
C GLU A 168 -2.02 5.47 -21.23
N SER A 169 -3.31 5.42 -20.89
CA SER A 169 -3.77 4.90 -19.60
C SER A 169 -4.08 3.41 -19.73
N ILE A 170 -3.72 2.64 -18.70
CA ILE A 170 -3.96 1.20 -18.59
C ILE A 170 -4.79 0.83 -17.36
N ILE A 171 -5.53 1.79 -16.80
CA ILE A 171 -6.49 1.59 -15.69
C ILE A 171 -7.92 1.47 -16.24
#